data_89008aba5658fcca2656004680a2008d
#
_entry.id   89008aba5658fcca2656004680a2008d
#
_cell.length_a   1.000
_cell.length_b   1.000
_cell.length_c   1.000
_cell.angle_alpha   90.00
_cell.angle_beta   90.00
_cell.angle_gamma   90.00
#
_symmetry.space_group_name_H-M   'P 1'
#
loop_
_entity.id
_entity.type
_entity.pdbx_description
1 polymer ?
#
loop_
_entity_poly.entity_id
_entity_poly.type
_entity_poly.pdbx_seq_one_letter_code
_entity_poly.pdbx_strand_id
1 'polypeptide(L)'
;MMRVSYVGGIAILFMLSFFLSVGSVVADWHGGKALVLYSERSYWPPSDGWVQHNYRNGTVWEKFRNEFAAQGWTVDFAKHVNTSLLSNYDALFVLTPIKNIPDDEAQAIINWVKSGGQLVITQNGTGTYANNITAEFGIEFDGYRAMEINKFASHPVTTTPYLLNKVDGATAREIKVSGSSKEIGWYEGLLGKYCLLAVNDTAGEGVVVAIGDEWMWSKRRFNRWENEELLDNILAYFRRTCSVPEFSTPTFLIPVFLLAVLFLFRRKG
;
A
#
# COMPACT_ATOMS: atom_id res chain seq x y z
N MET A 1 8.21 65.16 -15.10
CA MET A 1 8.26 64.10 -16.15
C MET A 1 8.84 62.83 -15.51
N MET A 2 7.98 61.89 -15.07
CA MET A 2 8.41 60.64 -14.42
C MET A 2 8.75 59.60 -15.49
N ARG A 3 9.99 59.18 -15.56
CA ARG A 3 10.41 58.00 -16.33
C ARG A 3 10.09 56.74 -15.51
N VAL A 4 8.98 56.10 -15.82
CA VAL A 4 8.68 54.77 -15.28
C VAL A 4 9.66 53.79 -15.94
N SER A 5 10.49 53.14 -15.12
CA SER A 5 11.46 52.19 -15.61
C SER A 5 10.77 50.90 -16.03
N TYR A 6 10.78 50.61 -17.32
CA TYR A 6 10.20 49.40 -17.94
C TYR A 6 10.86 48.07 -17.50
N VAL A 7 11.93 48.14 -16.75
CA VAL A 7 12.70 46.94 -16.33
C VAL A 7 11.98 46.13 -15.24
N GLY A 8 11.17 46.79 -14.39
CA GLY A 8 10.43 46.11 -13.33
C GLY A 8 9.26 45.24 -13.85
N GLY A 9 8.61 45.69 -14.93
CA GLY A 9 7.46 44.96 -15.49
C GLY A 9 7.80 43.65 -16.18
N ILE A 10 8.98 43.56 -16.82
CA ILE A 10 9.43 42.37 -17.52
C ILE A 10 9.85 41.28 -16.52
N ALA A 11 10.49 41.67 -15.40
CA ALA A 11 10.92 40.72 -14.36
C ALA A 11 9.70 40.06 -13.65
N ILE A 12 8.62 40.84 -13.43
CA ILE A 12 7.38 40.32 -12.81
C ILE A 12 6.63 39.38 -13.77
N LEU A 13 6.62 39.67 -15.08
CA LEU A 13 6.03 38.79 -16.09
C LEU A 13 6.78 37.46 -16.21
N PHE A 14 8.11 37.47 -16.14
CA PHE A 14 8.92 36.25 -16.13
C PHE A 14 8.73 35.42 -14.87
N MET A 15 8.60 36.05 -13.70
CA MET A 15 8.28 35.33 -12.46
C MET A 15 6.85 34.71 -12.50
N LEU A 16 5.86 35.45 -12.98
CA LEU A 16 4.50 34.90 -13.11
C LEU A 16 4.42 33.76 -14.13
N SER A 17 5.11 33.84 -15.25
CA SER A 17 5.16 32.74 -16.23
C SER A 17 5.90 31.52 -15.69
N PHE A 18 6.92 31.71 -14.85
CA PHE A 18 7.63 30.62 -14.20
C PHE A 18 6.76 29.92 -13.14
N PHE A 19 5.99 30.68 -12.33
CA PHE A 19 5.03 30.11 -11.39
C PHE A 19 3.85 29.43 -12.09
N LEU A 20 3.41 29.92 -13.24
CA LEU A 20 2.36 29.27 -14.03
C LEU A 20 2.83 27.99 -14.75
N SER A 21 4.12 27.90 -15.09
CA SER A 21 4.70 26.69 -15.71
C SER A 21 5.08 25.61 -14.69
N VAL A 22 5.31 25.97 -13.41
CA VAL A 22 5.57 24.97 -12.34
C VAL A 22 4.25 24.43 -11.75
N GLY A 23 3.13 25.08 -12.04
CA GLY A 23 1.82 24.78 -11.41
C GLY A 23 1.02 23.66 -12.04
N SER A 24 1.53 22.91 -13.02
CA SER A 24 0.75 21.83 -13.65
C SER A 24 1.56 20.62 -14.12
N VAL A 25 2.58 20.22 -13.40
CA VAL A 25 2.90 18.80 -13.35
C VAL A 25 1.93 18.19 -12.33
N VAL A 26 0.66 18.14 -12.67
CA VAL A 26 -0.20 17.07 -12.17
C VAL A 26 0.47 15.83 -12.76
N ALA A 27 1.27 15.14 -11.95
CA ALA A 27 1.71 13.80 -12.29
C ALA A 27 0.42 13.07 -12.67
N ASP A 28 0.36 12.61 -13.92
CA ASP A 28 -0.74 11.77 -14.39
C ASP A 28 -0.58 10.48 -13.59
N TRP A 29 -1.27 10.41 -12.45
CA TRP A 29 -1.17 9.34 -11.48
C TRP A 29 -1.87 8.12 -12.10
N HIS A 30 -1.14 7.41 -12.95
CA HIS A 30 -1.53 6.07 -13.31
C HIS A 30 -1.50 5.26 -12.01
N GLY A 31 -2.65 4.70 -11.64
CA GLY A 31 -2.76 3.81 -10.49
C GLY A 31 -1.76 2.67 -10.62
N GLY A 32 -1.30 2.12 -9.49
CA GLY A 32 -0.37 1.00 -9.46
C GLY A 32 -0.96 -0.25 -10.11
N LYS A 33 -0.12 -1.24 -10.31
CA LYS A 33 -0.50 -2.55 -10.84
C LYS A 33 -0.45 -3.59 -9.72
N ALA A 34 -1.60 -4.17 -9.38
CA ALA A 34 -1.72 -5.17 -8.33
C ALA A 34 -1.89 -6.59 -8.90
N LEU A 35 -1.29 -7.56 -8.24
CA LEU A 35 -1.52 -8.98 -8.46
C LEU A 35 -2.26 -9.57 -7.26
N VAL A 36 -3.36 -10.28 -7.50
CA VAL A 36 -4.12 -11.00 -6.46
C VAL A 36 -4.01 -12.50 -6.72
N LEU A 37 -3.59 -13.24 -5.70
CA LEU A 37 -3.52 -14.68 -5.83
C LEU A 37 -4.89 -15.32 -5.60
N TYR A 38 -5.21 -16.34 -6.41
CA TYR A 38 -6.49 -17.03 -6.36
C TYR A 38 -6.36 -18.55 -6.54
N SER A 39 -7.40 -19.28 -6.11
CA SER A 39 -7.64 -20.68 -6.45
C SER A 39 -8.97 -20.80 -7.21
N GLU A 40 -9.09 -21.69 -8.19
CA GLU A 40 -10.33 -21.83 -8.94
C GLU A 40 -11.47 -22.43 -8.11
N ARG A 41 -11.12 -23.27 -7.14
CA ARG A 41 -12.09 -23.90 -6.23
C ARG A 41 -12.09 -23.23 -4.87
N SER A 42 -13.24 -22.72 -4.47
CA SER A 42 -13.46 -22.07 -3.17
C SER A 42 -13.66 -23.04 -2.00
N TYR A 43 -13.32 -24.31 -2.12
CA TYR A 43 -13.53 -25.33 -1.09
C TYR A 43 -12.25 -26.10 -0.79
N TRP A 44 -12.14 -26.54 0.46
CA TRP A 44 -11.05 -27.33 0.98
C TRP A 44 -11.04 -28.76 0.44
N PRO A 45 -9.90 -29.34 0.03
CA PRO A 45 -8.64 -28.65 -0.29
C PRO A 45 -8.66 -28.05 -1.71
N PRO A 46 -8.06 -26.89 -1.96
CA PRO A 46 -7.95 -26.38 -3.31
C PRO A 46 -7.03 -27.26 -4.12
N SER A 47 -7.43 -27.60 -5.33
CA SER A 47 -6.65 -28.49 -6.19
C SER A 47 -5.51 -27.80 -6.94
N ASP A 48 -5.52 -26.47 -7.05
CA ASP A 48 -4.73 -25.73 -8.05
C ASP A 48 -4.23 -24.36 -7.62
N GLY A 49 -4.02 -24.13 -6.36
CA GLY A 49 -3.48 -22.92 -5.78
C GLY A 49 -3.22 -23.13 -4.30
N TRP A 50 -2.79 -22.11 -3.57
CA TRP A 50 -2.52 -22.18 -2.15
C TRP A 50 -3.28 -21.17 -1.30
N VAL A 51 -4.15 -20.34 -1.92
CA VAL A 51 -5.10 -19.46 -1.22
C VAL A 51 -6.51 -20.03 -1.23
N GLN A 52 -7.33 -19.61 -0.26
CA GLN A 52 -8.64 -20.24 0.02
C GLN A 52 -9.69 -20.01 -1.08
N HIS A 53 -9.70 -18.84 -1.73
CA HIS A 53 -10.82 -18.39 -2.53
C HIS A 53 -10.50 -18.05 -3.98
N ASN A 54 -11.54 -18.10 -4.82
CA ASN A 54 -11.48 -17.56 -6.16
C ASN A 54 -11.82 -16.06 -6.13
N TYR A 55 -10.81 -15.24 -5.89
CA TYR A 55 -10.96 -13.77 -5.88
C TYR A 55 -11.17 -13.19 -7.29
N ARG A 56 -10.82 -13.95 -8.33
CA ARG A 56 -10.95 -13.55 -9.73
C ARG A 56 -12.40 -13.47 -10.20
N ASN A 57 -13.23 -14.44 -9.79
CA ASN A 57 -14.56 -14.63 -10.30
C ASN A 57 -15.60 -14.64 -9.16
N GLY A 58 -16.88 -14.59 -9.54
CA GLY A 58 -18.00 -14.66 -8.62
C GLY A 58 -18.35 -13.33 -7.96
N THR A 59 -19.55 -13.30 -7.40
CA THR A 59 -20.14 -12.09 -6.80
C THR A 59 -19.66 -11.81 -5.39
N VAL A 60 -19.05 -12.80 -4.70
CA VAL A 60 -18.62 -12.66 -3.30
C VAL A 60 -17.50 -11.61 -3.15
N TRP A 61 -16.61 -11.51 -4.15
CA TRP A 61 -15.45 -10.62 -4.15
C TRP A 61 -15.56 -9.49 -5.18
N GLU A 62 -16.77 -9.25 -5.71
CA GLU A 62 -17.00 -8.25 -6.74
C GLU A 62 -16.64 -6.83 -6.28
N LYS A 63 -17.08 -6.45 -5.08
CA LYS A 63 -16.78 -5.13 -4.51
C LYS A 63 -15.30 -4.94 -4.28
N PHE A 64 -14.62 -5.93 -3.70
CA PHE A 64 -13.18 -5.93 -3.53
C PHE A 64 -12.44 -5.69 -4.85
N ARG A 65 -12.83 -6.40 -5.92
CA ARG A 65 -12.21 -6.19 -7.24
C ARG A 65 -12.47 -4.81 -7.83
N ASN A 66 -13.71 -4.33 -7.68
CA ASN A 66 -14.10 -3.04 -8.24
C ASN A 66 -13.38 -1.87 -7.55
N GLU A 67 -13.02 -2.03 -6.26
CA GLU A 67 -12.32 -1.00 -5.50
C GLU A 67 -10.94 -0.69 -6.06
N PHE A 68 -10.22 -1.67 -6.58
CA PHE A 68 -8.94 -1.38 -7.25
C PHE A 68 -9.12 -0.39 -8.40
N ALA A 69 -10.13 -0.61 -9.26
CA ALA A 69 -10.40 0.30 -10.38
C ALA A 69 -10.91 1.67 -9.89
N ALA A 70 -11.74 1.71 -8.84
CA ALA A 70 -12.20 2.95 -8.23
C ALA A 70 -11.04 3.79 -7.68
N GLN A 71 -10.03 3.13 -7.13
CA GLN A 71 -8.79 3.75 -6.65
C GLN A 71 -7.72 3.94 -7.75
N GLY A 72 -8.06 3.70 -9.02
CA GLY A 72 -7.16 3.87 -10.17
C GLY A 72 -6.08 2.80 -10.31
N TRP A 73 -6.22 1.64 -9.65
CA TRP A 73 -5.33 0.50 -9.79
C TRP A 73 -5.80 -0.45 -10.88
N THR A 74 -4.86 -1.05 -11.60
CA THR A 74 -5.15 -2.25 -12.41
C THR A 74 -4.91 -3.50 -11.56
N VAL A 75 -5.76 -4.53 -11.73
CA VAL A 75 -5.64 -5.78 -10.98
C VAL A 75 -5.61 -6.98 -11.92
N ASP A 76 -4.57 -7.80 -11.77
CA ASP A 76 -4.43 -9.08 -12.42
C ASP A 76 -4.52 -10.22 -11.39
N PHE A 77 -4.70 -11.45 -11.87
CA PHE A 77 -4.90 -12.63 -11.02
C PHE A 77 -3.97 -13.76 -11.45
N ALA A 78 -3.30 -14.40 -10.48
CA ALA A 78 -2.46 -15.57 -10.71
C ALA A 78 -2.69 -16.65 -9.66
N LYS A 79 -2.35 -17.91 -9.98
CA LYS A 79 -2.38 -19.03 -9.03
C LYS A 79 -1.05 -19.22 -8.34
N HIS A 80 0.02 -18.87 -9.04
CA HIS A 80 1.42 -19.03 -8.66
C HIS A 80 2.19 -17.77 -8.99
N VAL A 81 3.31 -17.59 -8.32
CA VAL A 81 4.22 -16.47 -8.55
C VAL A 81 5.65 -16.95 -8.76
N ASN A 82 6.42 -16.10 -9.42
CA ASN A 82 7.87 -16.21 -9.52
C ASN A 82 8.45 -14.79 -9.66
N THR A 83 9.76 -14.68 -9.58
CA THR A 83 10.47 -13.39 -9.67
C THR A 83 10.12 -12.61 -10.93
N SER A 84 10.05 -13.28 -12.09
CA SER A 84 9.75 -12.63 -13.38
C SER A 84 8.32 -12.10 -13.44
N LEU A 85 7.34 -12.80 -12.86
CA LEU A 85 5.96 -12.33 -12.80
C LEU A 85 5.87 -11.13 -11.86
N LEU A 86 6.42 -11.26 -10.65
CA LEU A 86 6.34 -10.22 -9.61
C LEU A 86 6.98 -8.89 -10.04
N SER A 87 8.03 -8.92 -10.86
CA SER A 87 8.69 -7.70 -11.35
C SER A 87 7.79 -6.78 -12.21
N ASN A 88 6.59 -7.24 -12.61
CA ASN A 88 5.62 -6.46 -13.37
C ASN A 88 4.54 -5.81 -12.51
N TYR A 89 4.61 -5.93 -11.18
CA TYR A 89 3.58 -5.45 -10.26
C TYR A 89 4.17 -4.62 -9.14
N ASP A 90 3.38 -3.65 -8.68
CA ASP A 90 3.71 -2.77 -7.57
C ASP A 90 3.22 -3.37 -6.24
N ALA A 91 2.10 -4.09 -6.27
CA ALA A 91 1.48 -4.70 -5.09
C ALA A 91 1.09 -6.17 -5.33
N LEU A 92 1.22 -6.99 -4.29
CA LEU A 92 0.79 -8.38 -4.24
C LEU A 92 -0.19 -8.58 -3.07
N PHE A 93 -1.34 -9.21 -3.36
CA PHE A 93 -2.33 -9.61 -2.36
C PHE A 93 -2.34 -11.13 -2.23
N VAL A 94 -1.94 -11.61 -1.07
CA VAL A 94 -1.93 -13.01 -0.67
C VAL A 94 -2.99 -13.21 0.41
N LEU A 95 -4.20 -13.57 -0.01
CA LEU A 95 -5.36 -13.61 0.86
C LEU A 95 -5.61 -15.04 1.34
N THR A 96 -5.37 -15.28 2.63
CA THR A 96 -5.59 -16.53 3.34
C THR A 96 -5.02 -17.76 2.65
N PRO A 97 -3.71 -17.97 2.71
CA PRO A 97 -3.13 -19.25 2.36
C PRO A 97 -3.69 -20.35 3.26
N ILE A 98 -3.97 -21.52 2.68
CA ILE A 98 -4.54 -22.69 3.37
C ILE A 98 -3.65 -23.92 3.29
N LYS A 99 -2.48 -23.77 2.74
CA LYS A 99 -1.35 -24.70 2.75
C LYS A 99 -0.06 -23.89 2.63
N ASN A 100 1.05 -24.50 2.97
CA ASN A 100 2.35 -23.84 2.83
C ASN A 100 2.57 -23.41 1.39
N ILE A 101 2.98 -22.17 1.23
CA ILE A 101 3.44 -21.63 -0.04
C ILE A 101 4.76 -22.32 -0.36
N PRO A 102 4.97 -22.84 -1.58
CA PRO A 102 6.23 -23.46 -1.97
C PRO A 102 7.43 -22.57 -1.66
N ASP A 103 8.52 -23.15 -1.23
CA ASP A 103 9.67 -22.38 -0.74
C ASP A 103 10.27 -21.45 -1.79
N ASP A 104 10.26 -21.86 -3.06
CA ASP A 104 10.71 -21.04 -4.19
C ASP A 104 9.79 -19.84 -4.46
N GLU A 105 8.47 -20.03 -4.37
CA GLU A 105 7.49 -18.95 -4.48
C GLU A 105 7.56 -18.00 -3.25
N ALA A 106 7.67 -18.56 -2.05
CA ALA A 106 7.84 -17.79 -0.83
C ALA A 106 9.11 -16.92 -0.87
N GLN A 107 10.23 -17.50 -1.31
CA GLN A 107 11.49 -16.79 -1.44
C GLN A 107 11.42 -15.71 -2.55
N ALA A 108 10.70 -15.97 -3.65
CA ALA A 108 10.47 -14.97 -4.69
C ALA A 108 9.70 -13.77 -4.14
N ILE A 109 8.65 -14.00 -3.33
CA ILE A 109 7.87 -12.94 -2.68
C ILE A 109 8.76 -12.16 -1.70
N ILE A 110 9.51 -12.84 -0.83
CA ILE A 110 10.40 -12.20 0.15
C ILE A 110 11.42 -11.29 -0.54
N ASN A 111 12.09 -11.80 -1.56
CA ASN A 111 13.09 -11.03 -2.31
C ASN A 111 12.47 -9.83 -3.03
N TRP A 112 11.28 -10.01 -3.62
CA TRP A 112 10.55 -8.96 -4.29
C TRP A 112 10.12 -7.83 -3.33
N VAL A 113 9.62 -8.19 -2.13
CA VAL A 113 9.32 -7.19 -1.08
C VAL A 113 10.59 -6.45 -0.67
N LYS A 114 11.69 -7.15 -0.41
CA LYS A 114 12.98 -6.52 -0.05
C LYS A 114 13.50 -5.55 -1.11
N SER A 115 13.08 -5.71 -2.36
CA SER A 115 13.45 -4.86 -3.51
C SER A 115 12.41 -3.78 -3.83
N GLY A 116 11.48 -3.47 -2.93
CA GLY A 116 10.50 -2.39 -3.09
C GLY A 116 9.06 -2.82 -3.33
N GLY A 117 8.80 -4.13 -3.45
CA GLY A 117 7.45 -4.66 -3.63
C GLY A 117 6.55 -4.45 -2.39
N GLN A 118 5.26 -4.34 -2.59
CA GLN A 118 4.28 -4.03 -1.54
C GLN A 118 3.34 -5.22 -1.34
N LEU A 119 3.39 -5.83 -0.17
CA LEU A 119 2.65 -7.04 0.16
C LEU A 119 1.48 -6.76 1.10
N VAL A 120 0.28 -7.16 0.70
CA VAL A 120 -0.82 -7.43 1.63
C VAL A 120 -0.93 -8.93 1.82
N ILE A 121 -0.87 -9.38 3.05
CA ILE A 121 -1.04 -10.79 3.38
C ILE A 121 -2.05 -10.96 4.51
N THR A 122 -3.02 -11.86 4.32
CA THR A 122 -4.02 -12.13 5.34
C THR A 122 -3.98 -13.58 5.78
N GLN A 123 -4.47 -13.84 7.00
CA GLN A 123 -4.64 -15.19 7.50
C GLN A 123 -5.87 -15.26 8.40
N ASN A 124 -6.85 -16.05 8.02
CA ASN A 124 -8.02 -16.31 8.86
C ASN A 124 -7.85 -17.57 9.74
N GLY A 125 -8.96 -18.05 10.33
CA GLY A 125 -8.98 -19.20 11.23
C GLY A 125 -8.40 -20.53 10.73
N THR A 126 -8.01 -20.64 9.45
CA THR A 126 -7.65 -21.93 8.82
C THR A 126 -6.21 -22.41 9.11
N GLY A 127 -5.30 -21.55 9.56
CA GLY A 127 -3.90 -21.93 9.83
C GLY A 127 -2.95 -20.76 10.01
N THR A 128 -1.66 -21.03 9.95
CA THR A 128 -0.57 -20.03 10.03
C THR A 128 0.35 -20.13 8.81
N TYR A 129 -0.21 -20.51 7.68
CA TYR A 129 0.53 -20.78 6.45
C TYR A 129 1.23 -19.55 5.85
N ALA A 130 0.76 -18.36 6.19
CA ALA A 130 1.40 -17.11 5.79
C ALA A 130 2.77 -16.90 6.44
N ASN A 131 3.05 -17.59 7.58
CA ASN A 131 4.26 -17.38 8.37
C ASN A 131 5.55 -17.75 7.64
N ASN A 132 5.50 -18.63 6.65
CA ASN A 132 6.68 -18.93 5.84
C ASN A 132 7.17 -17.74 4.98
N ILE A 133 6.36 -16.68 4.88
CA ILE A 133 6.76 -15.41 4.27
C ILE A 133 6.91 -14.33 5.35
N THR A 134 5.92 -14.18 6.22
CA THR A 134 5.82 -13.00 7.09
C THR A 134 6.79 -13.03 8.26
N ALA A 135 7.22 -14.21 8.71
CA ALA A 135 8.23 -14.33 9.78
C ALA A 135 9.56 -13.64 9.42
N GLU A 136 9.94 -13.62 8.13
CA GLU A 136 11.13 -12.91 7.64
C GLU A 136 11.06 -11.40 7.91
N PHE A 137 9.84 -10.87 8.02
CA PHE A 137 9.59 -9.45 8.28
C PHE A 137 9.18 -9.19 9.75
N GLY A 138 9.36 -10.17 10.64
CA GLY A 138 9.01 -10.04 12.06
C GLY A 138 7.49 -9.98 12.30
N ILE A 139 6.69 -10.62 11.46
CA ILE A 139 5.22 -10.73 11.59
C ILE A 139 4.86 -12.20 11.60
N GLU A 140 4.17 -12.66 12.64
CA GLU A 140 3.71 -14.03 12.77
C GLU A 140 2.22 -14.09 13.10
N PHE A 141 1.45 -14.83 12.32
CA PHE A 141 0.08 -15.18 12.66
C PHE A 141 0.05 -16.28 13.69
N ASP A 142 -0.78 -16.11 14.72
CA ASP A 142 -0.86 -17.02 15.88
C ASP A 142 -2.31 -17.49 16.11
N GLY A 143 -2.78 -17.49 17.33
CA GLY A 143 -4.07 -18.01 17.76
C GLY A 143 -5.26 -17.40 17.04
N TYR A 144 -6.36 -18.14 16.92
CA TYR A 144 -7.61 -17.66 16.35
C TYR A 144 -8.30 -16.65 17.27
N ARG A 145 -8.77 -15.55 16.69
CA ARG A 145 -9.52 -14.47 17.37
C ARG A 145 -10.67 -13.98 16.49
N ALA A 146 -11.90 -14.26 16.88
CA ALA A 146 -13.09 -13.79 16.15
C ALA A 146 -13.55 -12.43 16.72
N MET A 147 -12.81 -11.34 16.43
CA MET A 147 -13.02 -10.03 17.02
C MET A 147 -12.89 -8.92 15.98
N GLU A 148 -13.61 -7.82 16.20
CA GLU A 148 -13.38 -6.58 15.45
C GLU A 148 -12.05 -5.92 15.85
N ILE A 149 -11.48 -5.12 14.96
CA ILE A 149 -10.43 -4.15 15.28
C ILE A 149 -11.13 -2.87 15.76
N ASN A 150 -10.91 -2.46 16.98
CA ASN A 150 -11.58 -1.30 17.61
C ASN A 150 -10.63 -0.25 18.19
N LYS A 151 -9.34 -0.45 17.99
CA LYS A 151 -8.27 0.48 18.34
C LYS A 151 -7.21 0.50 17.26
N PHE A 152 -6.71 1.71 16.96
CA PHE A 152 -5.73 1.94 15.92
C PHE A 152 -4.61 2.85 16.41
N ALA A 153 -3.36 2.54 16.02
CA ALA A 153 -2.26 3.47 16.11
C ALA A 153 -2.30 4.44 14.93
N SER A 154 -1.70 5.62 15.08
CA SER A 154 -1.55 6.56 13.97
C SER A 154 -0.56 6.02 12.95
N HIS A 155 -1.07 5.66 11.78
CA HIS A 155 -0.30 5.19 10.64
C HIS A 155 -1.08 5.53 9.34
N PRO A 156 -0.46 5.78 8.18
CA PRO A 156 -1.21 6.08 6.95
C PRO A 156 -2.28 5.05 6.61
N VAL A 157 -2.03 3.75 6.80
CA VAL A 157 -3.02 2.67 6.60
C VAL A 157 -4.26 2.80 7.50
N THR A 158 -4.16 3.50 8.62
CA THR A 158 -5.26 3.65 9.59
C THR A 158 -5.85 5.05 9.62
N THR A 159 -5.25 6.02 8.91
CA THR A 159 -5.63 7.43 9.03
C THR A 159 -5.79 8.15 7.69
N THR A 160 -5.39 7.56 6.56
CA THR A 160 -5.30 8.32 5.31
C THR A 160 -5.65 7.49 4.07
N PRO A 161 -6.64 7.88 3.26
CA PRO A 161 -7.44 9.11 3.39
C PRO A 161 -8.47 9.07 4.51
N TYR A 162 -8.80 7.92 5.08
CA TYR A 162 -9.87 7.75 6.07
C TYR A 162 -9.33 7.40 7.45
N LEU A 163 -9.84 8.09 8.47
CA LEU A 163 -9.55 7.75 9.87
C LEU A 163 -10.42 6.55 10.29
N LEU A 164 -9.77 5.43 10.59
CA LEU A 164 -10.47 4.21 10.99
C LEU A 164 -10.81 4.21 12.49
N ASN A 165 -12.02 3.76 12.82
CA ASN A 165 -12.50 3.58 14.18
C ASN A 165 -12.90 2.13 14.46
N LYS A 166 -13.36 1.38 13.43
CA LYS A 166 -13.79 0.01 13.59
C LYS A 166 -13.73 -0.77 12.27
N VAL A 167 -13.08 -1.92 12.28
CA VAL A 167 -12.96 -2.84 11.15
C VAL A 167 -13.34 -4.25 11.58
N ASP A 168 -13.89 -5.04 10.67
CA ASP A 168 -14.31 -6.43 10.93
C ASP A 168 -13.09 -7.36 11.08
N GLY A 169 -13.15 -8.29 12.00
CA GLY A 169 -12.13 -9.31 12.25
C GLY A 169 -12.78 -10.64 12.66
N ALA A 170 -13.93 -10.97 12.08
CA ALA A 170 -14.79 -12.04 12.56
C ALA A 170 -14.18 -13.44 12.53
N THR A 171 -13.17 -13.68 11.68
CA THR A 171 -12.45 -14.95 11.60
C THR A 171 -10.94 -14.75 11.75
N ALA A 172 -10.54 -13.62 12.32
CA ALA A 172 -9.17 -13.16 12.37
C ALA A 172 -8.23 -14.08 13.15
N ARG A 173 -6.98 -14.04 12.74
CA ARG A 173 -5.84 -14.52 13.52
C ARG A 173 -5.17 -13.37 14.25
N GLU A 174 -4.73 -13.65 15.47
CA GLU A 174 -3.83 -12.77 16.21
C GLU A 174 -2.49 -12.65 15.47
N ILE A 175 -1.92 -11.45 15.50
CA ILE A 175 -0.62 -11.18 14.91
C ILE A 175 0.36 -10.86 16.03
N LYS A 176 1.52 -11.51 16.02
CA LYS A 176 2.68 -11.19 16.84
C LYS A 176 3.67 -10.42 16.01
N VAL A 177 4.21 -9.35 16.55
CA VAL A 177 5.22 -8.53 15.88
C VAL A 177 6.54 -8.55 16.61
N SER A 178 7.64 -8.47 15.84
CA SER A 178 9.00 -8.37 16.36
C SER A 178 9.86 -7.49 15.46
N GLY A 179 11.06 -7.15 15.91
CA GLY A 179 11.98 -6.31 15.13
C GLY A 179 11.41 -4.92 14.83
N SER A 180 11.35 -4.55 13.55
CA SER A 180 10.85 -3.25 13.08
C SER A 180 9.35 -3.24 12.78
N SER A 181 8.67 -4.38 12.86
CA SER A 181 7.23 -4.48 12.64
C SER A 181 6.43 -3.83 13.75
N LYS A 182 5.27 -3.27 13.40
CA LYS A 182 4.43 -2.47 14.27
C LYS A 182 2.99 -2.99 14.30
N GLU A 183 2.40 -3.07 15.49
CA GLU A 183 0.96 -3.20 15.64
C GLU A 183 0.31 -1.86 15.28
N ILE A 184 -0.61 -1.85 14.32
CA ILE A 184 -1.33 -0.64 13.91
C ILE A 184 -2.84 -0.74 14.08
N GLY A 185 -3.37 -1.95 14.35
CA GLY A 185 -4.77 -2.16 14.69
C GLY A 185 -4.97 -3.40 15.55
N TRP A 186 -5.78 -3.26 16.62
CA TRP A 186 -6.03 -4.35 17.57
C TRP A 186 -7.44 -4.31 18.14
N TYR A 187 -7.90 -5.46 18.63
CA TYR A 187 -9.01 -5.52 19.56
C TYR A 187 -8.51 -5.18 20.96
N GLU A 188 -9.26 -4.36 21.69
CA GLU A 188 -9.05 -4.13 23.12
C GLU A 188 -10.39 -4.17 23.85
N GLY A 189 -10.49 -5.04 24.86
CA GLY A 189 -11.72 -5.24 25.63
C GLY A 189 -11.53 -6.22 26.78
N LEU A 190 -12.65 -6.73 27.31
CA LEU A 190 -12.65 -7.62 28.48
C LEU A 190 -11.83 -8.90 28.30
N LEU A 191 -11.64 -9.36 27.07
CA LEU A 191 -10.87 -10.57 26.75
C LEU A 191 -9.37 -10.30 26.57
N GLY A 192 -8.93 -9.05 26.69
CA GLY A 192 -7.54 -8.65 26.51
C GLY A 192 -7.29 -7.77 25.29
N LYS A 193 -6.02 -7.64 24.92
CA LYS A 193 -5.56 -6.93 23.72
C LYS A 193 -4.99 -7.94 22.73
N TYR A 194 -5.47 -7.90 21.49
CA TYR A 194 -5.03 -8.80 20.41
C TYR A 194 -4.79 -8.01 19.14
N CYS A 195 -3.55 -8.00 18.65
CA CYS A 195 -3.20 -7.37 17.36
C CYS A 195 -3.82 -8.15 16.20
N LEU A 196 -4.50 -7.46 15.29
CA LEU A 196 -5.16 -8.02 14.11
C LEU A 196 -4.77 -7.30 12.81
N LEU A 197 -4.02 -6.20 12.91
CA LEU A 197 -3.47 -5.44 11.78
C LEU A 197 -2.07 -4.96 12.16
N ALA A 198 -1.08 -5.35 11.37
CA ALA A 198 0.32 -5.01 11.55
C ALA A 198 0.97 -4.54 10.25
N VAL A 199 2.06 -3.79 10.37
CA VAL A 199 2.84 -3.31 9.24
C VAL A 199 4.34 -3.46 9.51
N ASN A 200 5.10 -3.72 8.44
CA ASN A 200 6.54 -3.50 8.40
C ASN A 200 6.85 -2.54 7.25
N ASP A 201 7.20 -1.28 7.60
CA ASP A 201 7.57 -0.21 6.66
C ASP A 201 9.04 -0.26 6.25
N THR A 202 9.80 -1.17 6.83
CA THR A 202 11.25 -1.31 6.67
C THR A 202 11.63 -2.71 6.21
N ALA A 203 10.75 -3.33 5.41
CA ALA A 203 10.93 -4.65 4.83
C ALA A 203 11.94 -4.62 3.64
N GLY A 204 13.12 -4.10 3.85
CA GLY A 204 14.04 -3.68 2.79
C GLY A 204 13.60 -2.33 2.20
N GLU A 205 13.37 -2.27 0.89
CA GLU A 205 12.80 -1.10 0.21
C GLU A 205 11.26 -1.17 0.10
N GLY A 206 10.65 -2.30 0.46
CA GLY A 206 9.22 -2.56 0.35
C GLY A 206 8.46 -2.45 1.66
N VAL A 207 7.19 -2.83 1.60
CA VAL A 207 6.24 -2.75 2.72
C VAL A 207 5.47 -4.07 2.85
N VAL A 208 5.21 -4.50 4.08
CA VAL A 208 4.29 -5.60 4.38
C VAL A 208 3.15 -5.09 5.25
N VAL A 209 1.90 -5.31 4.81
CA VAL A 209 0.68 -5.12 5.60
C VAL A 209 0.08 -6.48 5.87
N ALA A 210 -0.01 -6.86 7.14
CA ALA A 210 -0.57 -8.14 7.58
C ALA A 210 -1.91 -7.92 8.29
N ILE A 211 -2.92 -8.71 7.92
CA ILE A 211 -4.28 -8.57 8.44
C ILE A 211 -4.80 -9.95 8.85
N GLY A 212 -5.41 -10.03 10.02
CA GLY A 212 -5.92 -11.28 10.58
C GLY A 212 -7.11 -11.90 9.84
N ASP A 213 -7.79 -11.18 8.94
CA ASP A 213 -8.99 -11.66 8.26
C ASP A 213 -9.18 -10.98 6.89
N GLU A 214 -9.49 -11.74 5.84
CA GLU A 214 -9.84 -11.21 4.51
C GLU A 214 -11.36 -11.15 4.29
N TRP A 215 -12.17 -11.85 5.11
CA TRP A 215 -13.62 -11.87 4.97
C TRP A 215 -14.27 -10.50 5.11
N MET A 216 -13.59 -9.54 5.71
CA MET A 216 -14.03 -8.16 5.76
C MET A 216 -14.28 -7.58 4.35
N TRP A 217 -13.55 -8.04 3.33
CA TRP A 217 -13.70 -7.59 1.94
C TRP A 217 -14.68 -8.43 1.11
N SER A 218 -15.34 -9.40 1.72
CA SER A 218 -16.44 -10.13 1.05
C SER A 218 -17.66 -9.22 0.85
N LYS A 219 -18.48 -9.48 -0.18
CA LYS A 219 -19.68 -8.69 -0.53
C LYS A 219 -20.59 -8.37 0.66
N ARG A 220 -20.72 -9.32 1.59
CA ARG A 220 -21.60 -9.18 2.77
C ARG A 220 -21.03 -8.24 3.84
N ARG A 221 -19.71 -8.05 3.87
CA ARG A 221 -19.00 -7.33 4.91
C ARG A 221 -18.32 -6.07 4.41
N PHE A 222 -18.11 -5.91 3.12
CA PHE A 222 -17.36 -4.84 2.49
C PHE A 222 -17.78 -3.44 2.99
N ASN A 223 -19.09 -3.17 3.02
CA ASN A 223 -19.64 -1.91 3.54
C ASN A 223 -20.03 -1.99 5.03
N ARG A 224 -19.45 -2.94 5.79
CA ARG A 224 -19.66 -3.03 7.21
C ARG A 224 -18.53 -2.31 7.94
N TRP A 225 -18.88 -1.34 8.79
CA TRP A 225 -17.92 -0.48 9.46
C TRP A 225 -16.99 0.19 8.43
N GLU A 226 -15.69 0.31 8.70
CA GLU A 226 -14.72 0.91 7.78
C GLU A 226 -13.86 -0.14 7.03
N ASN A 227 -14.47 -1.23 6.57
CA ASN A 227 -13.75 -2.30 5.84
C ASN A 227 -13.33 -1.86 4.43
N GLU A 228 -14.18 -1.08 3.75
CA GLU A 228 -13.88 -0.46 2.45
C GLU A 228 -12.75 0.55 2.62
N GLU A 229 -12.86 1.44 3.59
CA GLU A 229 -11.89 2.49 3.90
C GLU A 229 -10.52 1.93 4.29
N LEU A 230 -10.46 0.75 4.92
CA LEU A 230 -9.18 0.07 5.16
C LEU A 230 -8.49 -0.32 3.85
N LEU A 231 -9.23 -0.87 2.87
CA LEU A 231 -8.67 -1.20 1.56
C LEU A 231 -8.20 0.06 0.84
N ASP A 232 -9.00 1.12 0.85
CA ASP A 232 -8.66 2.42 0.26
C ASP A 232 -7.39 3.01 0.87
N ASN A 233 -7.29 2.99 2.20
CA ASN A 233 -6.11 3.45 2.90
C ASN A 233 -4.85 2.65 2.51
N ILE A 234 -4.95 1.32 2.39
CA ILE A 234 -3.85 0.46 1.94
C ILE A 234 -3.43 0.83 0.51
N LEU A 235 -4.39 0.92 -0.41
CA LEU A 235 -4.11 1.26 -1.81
C LEU A 235 -3.53 2.68 -1.95
N ALA A 236 -4.03 3.63 -1.16
CA ALA A 236 -3.50 5.00 -1.11
C ALA A 236 -2.09 5.06 -0.49
N TYR A 237 -1.82 4.25 0.54
CA TYR A 237 -0.51 4.15 1.16
C TYR A 237 0.53 3.57 0.19
N PHE A 238 0.19 2.49 -0.49
CA PHE A 238 1.04 1.86 -1.49
C PHE A 238 1.37 2.80 -2.65
N ARG A 239 0.41 3.59 -3.10
CA ARG A 239 0.63 4.62 -4.13
C ARG A 239 1.69 5.65 -3.74
N ARG A 240 1.76 6.03 -2.47
CA ARG A 240 2.74 7.00 -1.96
C ARG A 240 4.15 6.42 -1.89
N THR A 241 4.26 5.14 -1.58
CA THR A 241 5.55 4.45 -1.48
C THR A 241 6.11 4.05 -2.84
N CYS A 242 5.27 3.87 -3.87
CA CYS A 242 5.69 3.74 -5.28
C CYS A 242 6.05 5.07 -5.95
N SER A 243 5.77 6.21 -5.31
CA SER A 243 6.02 7.50 -5.94
C SER A 243 7.52 7.68 -6.18
N VAL A 244 7.83 7.87 -7.47
CA VAL A 244 9.03 8.43 -8.09
C VAL A 244 10.01 9.00 -7.07
N PRO A 245 11.32 8.67 -7.19
CA PRO A 245 12.35 9.34 -6.41
C PRO A 245 12.05 10.84 -6.44
N GLU A 246 11.92 11.45 -5.25
CA GLU A 246 11.85 12.90 -5.15
C GLU A 246 12.90 13.43 -6.10
N PHE A 247 12.46 14.09 -7.17
CA PHE A 247 13.37 14.93 -7.91
C PHE A 247 13.86 15.91 -6.87
N SER A 248 14.96 15.56 -6.22
CA SER A 248 15.75 16.49 -5.43
C SER A 248 15.80 17.71 -6.33
N THR A 249 15.11 18.77 -5.94
CA THR A 249 15.06 20.06 -6.63
C THR A 249 16.43 20.24 -7.26
N PRO A 250 16.52 20.29 -8.60
CA PRO A 250 17.82 20.14 -9.23
C PRO A 250 18.71 21.22 -8.64
N THR A 251 19.68 20.80 -7.85
CA THR A 251 20.69 21.67 -7.20
C THR A 251 21.36 22.58 -8.22
N PHE A 252 21.15 22.29 -9.51
CA PHE A 252 21.57 23.08 -10.65
C PHE A 252 20.77 24.38 -10.87
N LEU A 253 19.51 24.50 -10.39
CA LEU A 253 18.75 25.74 -10.59
C LEU A 253 19.21 26.86 -9.65
N ILE A 254 19.73 26.52 -8.48
CA ILE A 254 20.22 27.52 -7.51
C ILE A 254 21.46 28.28 -8.05
N PRO A 255 22.51 27.63 -8.62
CA PRO A 255 23.62 28.33 -9.22
C PRO A 255 23.24 29.16 -10.44
N VAL A 256 22.33 28.70 -11.28
CA VAL A 256 21.89 29.45 -12.47
C VAL A 256 21.10 30.69 -12.06
N PHE A 257 20.28 30.61 -11.01
CA PHE A 257 19.54 31.76 -10.49
C PHE A 257 20.51 32.80 -9.84
N LEU A 258 21.48 32.33 -9.07
CA LEU A 258 22.53 33.20 -8.49
C LEU A 258 23.38 33.89 -9.57
N LEU A 259 23.76 33.17 -10.63
CA LEU A 259 24.49 33.75 -11.75
C LEU A 259 23.65 34.78 -12.51
N ALA A 260 22.37 34.54 -12.75
CA ALA A 260 21.49 35.51 -13.42
C ALA A 260 21.28 36.77 -12.58
N VAL A 261 21.14 36.63 -11.26
CA VAL A 261 21.01 37.76 -10.33
C VAL A 261 22.33 38.57 -10.29
N LEU A 262 23.48 37.92 -10.19
CA LEU A 262 24.79 38.56 -10.23
C LEU A 262 25.06 39.30 -11.55
N PHE A 263 24.61 38.76 -12.68
CA PHE A 263 24.74 39.42 -13.98
C PHE A 263 23.88 40.70 -14.10
N LEU A 264 22.68 40.67 -13.49
CA LEU A 264 21.78 41.83 -13.47
C LEU A 264 22.32 42.98 -12.59
N PHE A 265 23.02 42.66 -11.48
CA PHE A 265 23.62 43.68 -10.61
C PHE A 265 24.92 44.27 -11.17
N ARG A 266 25.70 43.51 -11.97
CA ARG A 266 26.94 43.96 -12.57
C ARG A 266 26.77 44.97 -13.72
N ARG A 267 25.58 45.14 -14.26
CA ARG A 267 25.26 46.09 -15.34
C ARG A 267 24.82 47.47 -14.85
N LYS A 268 24.84 47.72 -13.54
CA LYS A 268 24.43 48.99 -12.94
C LYS A 268 25.57 49.74 -12.25
N GLY A 269 26.84 49.33 -12.44
CA GLY A 269 28.04 50.04 -12.01
C GLY A 269 28.72 50.77 -13.15
#